data_778c3e492fdcb151c6cd2c8ddd6ae2f6
#
_entry.id   778c3e492fdcb151c6cd2c8ddd6ae2f6
#
_cell.length_a   1.000
_cell.length_b   1.000
_cell.length_c   1.000
_cell.angle_alpha   90.00
_cell.angle_beta   90.00
_cell.angle_gamma   90.00
#
_symmetry.space_group_name_H-M   'P 1'
#
loop_
_entity.id
_entity.type
_entity.pdbx_description
1 polymer ?
#
loop_
_entity_poly.entity_id
_entity_poly.type
_entity_poly.pdbx_seq_one_letter_code
_entity_poly.pdbx_strand_id
1 'polypeptide(L)'
;MAFIREKEEIKTGFQEIEPWSSEIDLQTDFVMVYGLNESLESRMQQYRERGYKVHLMLGCAWGNYKEYLCGRWDGKEHWDECQTDRNGNPILHGVDTPYMVPTRSFIQYLTEHLCALIDKGITEIYMEEPEFWEAGGYSEAFKKEYLAYYGVDWEPPHTNINAKYRSSRLKAYLYGRLVRHLSRNIKEYGRKTGKEIHFYVATHSLVNYAQWKIMSPESRLLDVDEVDGFIAQVW
;
A
#
# COMPACT_ATOMS: atom_id res chain seq x y z
N MET A 1 -27.14 37.11 4.33
CA MET A 1 -25.97 36.36 3.89
C MET A 1 -26.41 34.92 3.67
N ALA A 2 -26.56 34.49 2.44
CA ALA A 2 -26.84 33.10 2.15
C ALA A 2 -25.54 32.32 2.39
N PHE A 3 -25.54 31.43 3.36
CA PHE A 3 -24.47 30.41 3.47
C PHE A 3 -24.59 29.56 2.21
N ILE A 4 -23.66 29.74 1.29
CA ILE A 4 -23.42 28.76 0.22
C ILE A 4 -23.00 27.49 0.98
N ARG A 5 -23.86 26.47 1.02
CA ARG A 5 -23.43 25.12 1.38
C ARG A 5 -22.43 24.74 0.31
N GLU A 6 -21.15 24.86 0.63
CA GLU A 6 -20.11 24.17 -0.09
C GLU A 6 -20.49 22.69 -0.16
N LYS A 7 -20.14 22.04 -1.29
CA LYS A 7 -20.35 20.59 -1.55
C LYS A 7 -20.32 19.80 -0.25
N GLU A 8 -21.29 18.92 -0.02
CA GLU A 8 -21.34 18.08 1.18
C GLU A 8 -19.96 17.46 1.41
N GLU A 9 -19.25 18.03 2.35
CA GLU A 9 -17.92 17.59 2.72
C GLU A 9 -18.05 16.23 3.37
N ILE A 10 -17.42 15.21 2.79
CA ILE A 10 -17.33 13.88 3.40
C ILE A 10 -16.43 14.02 4.63
N LYS A 11 -16.97 13.81 5.82
CA LYS A 11 -16.27 14.13 7.07
C LYS A 11 -15.86 12.90 7.87
N THR A 12 -16.63 11.82 7.78
CA THR A 12 -16.44 10.66 8.64
C THR A 12 -16.46 9.37 7.84
N GLY A 13 -15.58 8.45 8.22
CA GLY A 13 -15.50 7.13 7.64
C GLY A 13 -14.86 6.13 8.60
N PHE A 14 -14.91 4.87 8.25
CA PHE A 14 -14.23 3.80 8.96
C PHE A 14 -13.63 2.79 7.98
N GLN A 15 -12.70 2.01 8.46
CA GLN A 15 -12.09 0.91 7.72
C GLN A 15 -12.73 -0.39 8.17
N GLU A 16 -13.05 -1.26 7.20
CA GLU A 16 -13.64 -2.55 7.51
C GLU A 16 -13.15 -3.64 6.54
N ILE A 17 -12.81 -4.79 7.10
CA ILE A 17 -12.39 -5.98 6.37
C ILE A 17 -13.53 -6.98 6.20
N GLU A 18 -14.54 -6.93 7.06
CA GLU A 18 -15.66 -7.84 7.09
C GLU A 18 -16.83 -7.37 6.20
N PRO A 19 -17.75 -8.26 5.83
CA PRO A 19 -19.02 -7.91 5.24
C PRO A 19 -19.81 -6.99 6.16
N TRP A 20 -20.67 -6.16 5.58
CA TRP A 20 -21.57 -5.34 6.38
C TRP A 20 -22.43 -6.18 7.35
N SER A 21 -22.56 -5.71 8.57
CA SER A 21 -23.51 -6.24 9.54
C SER A 21 -24.16 -5.09 10.33
N SER A 22 -25.35 -5.33 10.89
CA SER A 22 -26.04 -4.34 11.72
C SER A 22 -25.31 -4.03 13.02
N GLU A 23 -24.37 -4.88 13.45
CA GLU A 23 -23.58 -4.71 14.67
C GLU A 23 -22.42 -3.72 14.49
N ILE A 24 -21.97 -3.54 13.24
CA ILE A 24 -20.88 -2.65 12.86
C ILE A 24 -21.34 -1.46 12.00
N ASP A 25 -22.64 -1.19 11.94
CA ASP A 25 -23.18 -0.07 11.18
C ASP A 25 -22.96 1.26 11.92
N LEU A 26 -21.85 1.92 11.61
CA LEU A 26 -21.44 3.19 12.24
C LEU A 26 -22.14 4.42 11.64
N GLN A 27 -22.91 4.26 10.57
CA GLN A 27 -23.65 5.35 9.89
C GLN A 27 -22.77 6.55 9.54
N THR A 28 -21.56 6.28 9.06
CA THR A 28 -20.61 7.29 8.59
C THR A 28 -20.87 7.66 7.13
N ASP A 29 -20.20 8.70 6.62
CA ASP A 29 -20.34 9.14 5.23
C ASP A 29 -19.77 8.13 4.22
N PHE A 30 -18.69 7.44 4.60
CA PHE A 30 -18.03 6.45 3.75
C PHE A 30 -17.46 5.28 4.55
N VAL A 31 -17.14 4.21 3.82
CA VAL A 31 -16.39 3.06 4.33
C VAL A 31 -15.19 2.79 3.44
N MET A 32 -14.03 2.57 4.03
CA MET A 32 -12.85 2.04 3.35
C MET A 32 -12.89 0.51 3.45
N VAL A 33 -13.34 -0.14 2.38
CA VAL A 33 -13.35 -1.61 2.32
C VAL A 33 -11.92 -2.10 2.07
N TYR A 34 -11.41 -2.91 3.00
CA TYR A 34 -10.00 -3.27 3.04
C TYR A 34 -9.68 -4.58 2.33
N GLY A 35 -8.56 -4.57 1.60
CA GLY A 35 -7.87 -5.75 1.10
C GLY A 35 -8.37 -6.28 -0.24
N LEU A 36 -7.45 -6.92 -0.98
CA LEU A 36 -7.73 -7.65 -2.21
C LEU A 36 -7.99 -9.12 -1.88
N ASN A 37 -9.24 -9.56 -2.06
CA ASN A 37 -9.61 -10.96 -1.96
C ASN A 37 -10.89 -11.22 -2.76
N GLU A 38 -11.27 -12.47 -2.89
CA GLU A 38 -12.45 -12.90 -3.67
C GLU A 38 -13.77 -12.29 -3.16
N SER A 39 -13.84 -11.91 -1.87
CA SER A 39 -15.04 -11.31 -1.27
C SER A 39 -15.13 -9.79 -1.45
N LEU A 40 -14.09 -9.10 -1.93
CA LEU A 40 -14.03 -7.65 -1.98
C LEU A 40 -15.23 -7.02 -2.69
N GLU A 41 -15.58 -7.52 -3.87
CA GLU A 41 -16.70 -6.98 -4.65
C GLU A 41 -18.04 -7.15 -3.92
N SER A 42 -18.28 -8.31 -3.33
CA SER A 42 -19.49 -8.57 -2.54
C SER A 42 -19.57 -7.65 -1.32
N ARG A 43 -18.47 -7.46 -0.61
CA ARG A 43 -18.40 -6.54 0.54
C ARG A 43 -18.68 -5.10 0.11
N MET A 44 -18.04 -4.62 -0.95
CA MET A 44 -18.29 -3.28 -1.50
C MET A 44 -19.75 -3.08 -1.89
N GLN A 45 -20.38 -4.09 -2.49
CA GLN A 45 -21.78 -4.03 -2.88
C GLN A 45 -22.72 -3.93 -1.67
N GLN A 46 -22.46 -4.71 -0.62
CA GLN A 46 -23.26 -4.69 0.61
C GLN A 46 -23.27 -3.31 1.27
N TYR A 47 -22.12 -2.61 1.32
CA TYR A 47 -22.04 -1.25 1.85
C TYR A 47 -22.75 -0.23 0.94
N ARG A 48 -22.62 -0.35 -0.39
CA ARG A 48 -23.32 0.52 -1.35
C ARG A 48 -24.85 0.41 -1.20
N GLU A 49 -25.36 -0.79 -1.02
CA GLU A 49 -26.81 -1.05 -0.81
C GLU A 49 -27.34 -0.43 0.49
N ARG A 50 -26.45 -0.09 1.43
CA ARG A 50 -26.77 0.63 2.68
C ARG A 50 -26.58 2.14 2.59
N GLY A 51 -26.20 2.65 1.42
CA GLY A 51 -26.03 4.08 1.17
C GLY A 51 -24.65 4.64 1.49
N TYR A 52 -23.69 3.80 1.87
CA TYR A 52 -22.31 4.25 2.06
C TYR A 52 -21.65 4.62 0.74
N LYS A 53 -20.85 5.69 0.75
CA LYS A 53 -19.82 5.88 -0.26
C LYS A 53 -18.71 4.86 0.00
N VAL A 54 -18.37 4.09 -1.02
CA VAL A 54 -17.39 3.00 -0.87
C VAL A 54 -16.06 3.43 -1.42
N HIS A 55 -15.07 3.49 -0.55
CA HIS A 55 -13.67 3.71 -0.86
C HIS A 55 -12.91 2.38 -0.75
N LEU A 56 -11.74 2.29 -1.37
CA LEU A 56 -10.86 1.13 -1.30
C LEU A 56 -9.66 1.43 -0.41
N MET A 57 -9.27 0.49 0.45
CA MET A 57 -8.00 0.56 1.17
C MET A 57 -7.19 -0.73 1.02
N LEU A 58 -5.90 -0.59 0.74
CA LEU A 58 -4.98 -1.70 0.51
C LEU A 58 -3.66 -1.46 1.21
N GLY A 59 -3.03 -2.50 1.76
CA GLY A 59 -1.66 -2.42 2.23
C GLY A 59 -0.67 -2.25 1.09
N CYS A 60 0.28 -1.32 1.22
CA CYS A 60 1.40 -1.20 0.28
C CYS A 60 2.43 -2.31 0.47
N ALA A 61 2.66 -2.67 1.73
CA ALA A 61 3.75 -3.54 2.13
C ALA A 61 3.29 -4.97 2.41
N TRP A 62 2.05 -5.17 2.76
CA TRP A 62 1.48 -6.45 3.13
C TRP A 62 0.00 -6.52 2.71
N GLY A 63 -0.54 -7.73 2.60
CA GLY A 63 -1.91 -7.95 2.18
C GLY A 63 -2.14 -9.38 1.71
N ASN A 64 -3.37 -9.70 1.31
CA ASN A 64 -3.70 -11.00 0.74
C ASN A 64 -3.24 -11.08 -0.71
N TYR A 65 -1.94 -11.19 -0.93
CA TYR A 65 -1.31 -11.27 -2.26
C TYR A 65 -0.99 -12.72 -2.66
N LYS A 66 -1.79 -13.70 -2.20
CA LYS A 66 -1.57 -15.13 -2.51
C LYS A 66 -1.61 -15.43 -4.01
N GLU A 67 -2.38 -14.69 -4.78
CA GLU A 67 -2.40 -14.84 -6.24
C GLU A 67 -1.03 -14.52 -6.85
N TYR A 68 -0.42 -13.42 -6.41
CA TYR A 68 0.91 -13.02 -6.82
C TYR A 68 1.98 -14.00 -6.33
N LEU A 69 1.99 -14.27 -5.02
CA LEU A 69 3.00 -15.10 -4.38
C LEU A 69 3.05 -16.53 -4.95
N CYS A 70 1.89 -17.13 -5.25
CA CYS A 70 1.77 -18.50 -5.75
C CYS A 70 1.77 -18.60 -7.29
N GLY A 71 2.12 -17.55 -7.99
CA GLY A 71 2.28 -17.57 -9.45
C GLY A 71 0.97 -17.66 -10.25
N ARG A 72 -0.17 -17.36 -9.67
CA ARG A 72 -1.45 -17.39 -10.40
C ARG A 72 -1.67 -16.16 -11.28
N TRP A 73 -0.92 -15.09 -11.02
CA TRP A 73 -1.01 -13.86 -11.79
C TRP A 73 -0.26 -13.93 -13.12
N ASP A 74 1.02 -14.33 -13.11
CA ASP A 74 1.90 -14.32 -14.28
C ASP A 74 2.58 -15.67 -14.59
N GLY A 75 2.23 -16.72 -13.84
CA GLY A 75 2.81 -18.07 -13.97
C GLY A 75 4.12 -18.26 -13.20
N LYS A 76 4.58 -17.26 -12.45
CA LYS A 76 5.82 -17.30 -11.68
C LYS A 76 5.56 -17.07 -10.19
N GLU A 77 6.12 -17.90 -9.33
CA GLU A 77 6.11 -17.67 -7.88
C GLU A 77 6.99 -16.48 -7.49
N HIS A 78 6.51 -15.66 -6.54
CA HIS A 78 7.16 -14.43 -6.08
C HIS A 78 7.51 -14.43 -4.59
N TRP A 79 7.67 -15.60 -3.97
CA TRP A 79 8.08 -15.72 -2.58
C TRP A 79 9.47 -15.15 -2.31
N ASP A 80 10.35 -15.09 -3.31
CA ASP A 80 11.65 -14.45 -3.26
C ASP A 80 11.58 -12.91 -3.14
N GLU A 81 10.40 -12.33 -3.35
CA GLU A 81 10.12 -10.90 -3.20
C GLU A 81 9.59 -10.52 -1.81
N CYS A 82 9.48 -11.46 -0.88
CA CYS A 82 9.17 -11.14 0.50
C CYS A 82 10.33 -10.42 1.19
N GLN A 83 10.03 -9.54 2.14
CA GLN A 83 11.04 -9.03 3.06
C GLN A 83 11.52 -10.18 3.95
N THR A 84 12.82 -10.41 3.99
CA THR A 84 13.43 -11.46 4.82
C THR A 84 14.42 -10.89 5.81
N ASP A 85 14.50 -11.53 6.97
CA ASP A 85 15.50 -11.26 7.97
C ASP A 85 16.87 -11.85 7.58
N ARG A 86 17.89 -11.66 8.43
CA ARG A 86 19.26 -12.14 8.19
C ARG A 86 19.39 -13.67 8.20
N ASN A 87 18.39 -14.39 8.70
CA ASN A 87 18.36 -15.85 8.74
C ASN A 87 17.60 -16.43 7.53
N GLY A 88 17.07 -15.55 6.66
CA GLY A 88 16.28 -15.95 5.50
C GLY A 88 14.80 -16.17 5.79
N ASN A 89 14.32 -15.87 7.01
CA ASN A 89 12.91 -16.02 7.36
C ASN A 89 12.10 -14.84 6.82
N PRO A 90 10.92 -15.08 6.22
CA PRO A 90 10.00 -14.01 5.86
C PRO A 90 9.57 -13.20 7.09
N ILE A 91 9.49 -11.89 6.93
CA ILE A 91 8.89 -11.00 7.93
C ILE A 91 7.39 -10.97 7.64
N LEU A 92 6.59 -11.31 8.64
CA LEU A 92 5.14 -11.50 8.49
C LEU A 92 4.36 -10.43 9.24
N HIS A 93 3.23 -10.02 8.66
CA HIS A 93 2.15 -9.33 9.32
C HIS A 93 1.10 -10.38 9.74
N GLY A 94 1.12 -10.81 10.99
CA GLY A 94 0.29 -11.94 11.43
C GLY A 94 0.87 -13.31 11.07
N VAL A 95 0.01 -14.27 10.78
CA VAL A 95 0.41 -15.69 10.69
C VAL A 95 1.02 -16.05 9.33
N ASP A 96 0.45 -15.56 8.22
CA ASP A 96 0.79 -16.02 6.86
C ASP A 96 0.83 -14.90 5.80
N THR A 97 0.91 -13.66 6.23
CA THR A 97 0.90 -12.48 5.35
C THR A 97 2.29 -11.84 5.34
N PRO A 98 3.14 -12.09 4.31
CA PRO A 98 4.47 -11.54 4.28
C PRO A 98 4.47 -10.06 3.91
N TYR A 99 5.44 -9.33 4.47
CA TYR A 99 5.80 -8.02 3.95
C TYR A 99 6.57 -8.15 2.64
N MET A 100 6.24 -7.32 1.66
CA MET A 100 6.78 -7.38 0.31
C MET A 100 7.94 -6.42 0.10
N VAL A 101 8.89 -6.80 -0.74
CA VAL A 101 9.84 -5.87 -1.36
C VAL A 101 9.12 -5.24 -2.55
N PRO A 102 9.04 -3.90 -2.67
CA PRO A 102 8.31 -3.25 -3.75
C PRO A 102 9.11 -3.28 -5.07
N THR A 103 9.16 -4.46 -5.68
CA THR A 103 9.75 -4.70 -6.99
C THR A 103 8.91 -4.09 -8.11
N ARG A 104 9.43 -4.04 -9.32
CA ARG A 104 8.64 -3.59 -10.48
C ARG A 104 7.49 -4.55 -10.79
N SER A 105 7.71 -5.85 -10.61
CA SER A 105 6.70 -6.88 -10.77
C SER A 105 5.53 -6.68 -9.81
N PHE A 106 5.83 -6.47 -8.52
CA PHE A 106 4.79 -6.21 -7.52
C PHE A 106 4.02 -4.90 -7.77
N ILE A 107 4.72 -3.84 -8.20
CA ILE A 107 4.06 -2.58 -8.59
C ILE A 107 3.11 -2.79 -9.78
N GLN A 108 3.51 -3.59 -10.78
CA GLN A 108 2.67 -3.91 -11.92
C GLN A 108 1.43 -4.70 -11.48
N TYR A 109 1.59 -5.73 -10.66
CA TYR A 109 0.49 -6.51 -10.10
C TYR A 109 -0.55 -5.61 -9.41
N LEU A 110 -0.11 -4.73 -8.50
CA LEU A 110 -1.01 -3.80 -7.82
C LEU A 110 -1.68 -2.83 -8.80
N THR A 111 -0.94 -2.33 -9.78
CA THR A 111 -1.49 -1.41 -10.80
C THR A 111 -2.63 -2.05 -11.59
N GLU A 112 -2.45 -3.28 -12.05
CA GLU A 112 -3.46 -4.00 -12.84
C GLU A 112 -4.75 -4.24 -12.02
N HIS A 113 -4.61 -4.64 -10.76
CA HIS A 113 -5.75 -4.83 -9.85
C HIS A 113 -6.48 -3.52 -9.55
N LEU A 114 -5.74 -2.44 -9.30
CA LEU A 114 -6.34 -1.13 -9.06
C LEU A 114 -7.07 -0.61 -10.31
N CYS A 115 -6.50 -0.77 -11.51
CA CYS A 115 -7.19 -0.41 -12.76
C CYS A 115 -8.50 -1.18 -12.94
N ALA A 116 -8.49 -2.49 -12.67
CA ALA A 116 -9.70 -3.31 -12.73
C ALA A 116 -10.79 -2.85 -11.73
N LEU A 117 -10.39 -2.39 -10.53
CA LEU A 117 -11.32 -1.84 -9.54
C LEU A 117 -11.83 -0.44 -9.91
N ILE A 118 -11.00 0.38 -10.56
CA ILE A 118 -11.43 1.65 -11.14
C ILE A 118 -12.51 1.42 -12.20
N ASP A 119 -12.40 0.38 -13.03
CA ASP A 119 -13.45 0.03 -13.99
C ASP A 119 -14.78 -0.32 -13.32
N LYS A 120 -14.72 -0.93 -12.14
CA LYS A 120 -15.88 -1.24 -11.27
C LYS A 120 -16.39 -0.05 -10.43
N GLY A 121 -15.87 1.17 -10.69
CA GLY A 121 -16.39 2.41 -10.11
C GLY A 121 -15.72 2.86 -8.83
N ILE A 122 -14.55 2.32 -8.48
CA ILE A 122 -13.73 2.86 -7.39
C ILE A 122 -12.98 4.11 -7.88
N THR A 123 -13.08 5.19 -7.11
CA THR A 123 -12.41 6.47 -7.39
C THR A 123 -11.55 6.96 -6.23
N GLU A 124 -11.78 6.46 -5.01
CA GLU A 124 -11.06 6.83 -3.80
C GLU A 124 -10.22 5.65 -3.33
N ILE A 125 -8.90 5.78 -3.38
CA ILE A 125 -7.95 4.70 -3.12
C ILE A 125 -6.96 5.13 -2.04
N TYR A 126 -6.89 4.35 -0.99
CA TYR A 126 -5.99 4.53 0.16
C TYR A 126 -4.95 3.41 0.15
N MET A 127 -3.68 3.77 0.05
CA MET A 127 -2.58 2.82 0.16
C MET A 127 -1.97 2.92 1.55
N GLU A 128 -2.11 1.84 2.31
CA GLU A 128 -1.68 1.78 3.70
C GLU A 128 -0.25 1.28 3.84
N GLU A 129 0.47 1.87 4.76
CA GLU A 129 1.73 1.40 5.31
C GLU A 129 2.82 1.09 4.25
N PRO A 130 3.31 2.12 3.52
CA PRO A 130 4.46 1.96 2.63
C PRO A 130 5.75 1.81 3.46
N GLU A 131 5.96 0.65 4.07
CA GLU A 131 6.95 0.45 5.12
C GLU A 131 7.83 -0.77 4.93
N PHE A 132 9.09 -0.60 5.31
CA PHE A 132 10.10 -1.63 5.25
C PHE A 132 10.71 -1.84 6.64
N TRP A 133 10.70 -3.06 7.14
CA TRP A 133 11.27 -3.40 8.43
C TRP A 133 12.79 -3.25 8.47
N GLU A 134 13.33 -2.69 9.55
CA GLU A 134 14.80 -2.58 9.73
C GLU A 134 15.46 -3.95 9.64
N ALA A 135 14.87 -4.97 10.23
CA ALA A 135 15.37 -6.35 10.21
C ALA A 135 15.38 -6.96 8.79
N GLY A 136 14.61 -6.42 7.86
CA GLY A 136 14.55 -6.89 6.47
C GLY A 136 15.73 -6.45 5.63
N GLY A 137 15.70 -6.85 4.33
CA GLY A 137 16.71 -6.45 3.36
C GLY A 137 17.75 -7.54 3.05
N TYR A 138 17.37 -8.79 3.23
CA TYR A 138 18.22 -9.95 2.95
C TYR A 138 17.70 -10.84 1.82
N SER A 139 16.49 -10.61 1.32
CA SER A 139 15.92 -11.38 0.20
C SER A 139 16.68 -11.13 -1.12
N GLU A 140 16.60 -12.11 -2.02
CA GLU A 140 17.26 -11.98 -3.33
C GLU A 140 16.69 -10.81 -4.14
N ALA A 141 15.39 -10.53 -4.04
CA ALA A 141 14.80 -9.36 -4.67
C ALA A 141 15.40 -8.05 -4.14
N PHE A 142 15.59 -7.92 -2.82
CA PHE A 142 16.24 -6.73 -2.25
C PHE A 142 17.70 -6.58 -2.70
N LYS A 143 18.46 -7.67 -2.80
CA LYS A 143 19.84 -7.65 -3.30
C LYS A 143 19.93 -7.19 -4.76
N LYS A 144 18.99 -7.67 -5.60
CA LYS A 144 18.87 -7.22 -7.00
C LYS A 144 18.55 -5.72 -7.09
N GLU A 145 17.62 -5.23 -6.28
CA GLU A 145 17.29 -3.81 -6.21
C GLU A 145 18.46 -2.98 -5.68
N TYR A 146 19.26 -3.51 -4.74
CA TYR A 146 20.45 -2.85 -4.22
C TYR A 146 21.51 -2.67 -5.32
N LEU A 147 21.82 -3.74 -6.05
CA LEU A 147 22.74 -3.68 -7.18
C LEU A 147 22.24 -2.69 -8.25
N ALA A 148 20.96 -2.74 -8.59
CA ALA A 148 20.37 -1.84 -9.57
C ALA A 148 20.43 -0.36 -9.15
N TYR A 149 20.31 -0.08 -7.85
CA TYR A 149 20.31 1.29 -7.34
C TYR A 149 21.70 1.88 -7.13
N TYR A 150 22.63 1.07 -6.59
CA TYR A 150 23.97 1.54 -6.21
C TYR A 150 25.07 1.19 -7.24
N GLY A 151 24.81 0.25 -8.16
CA GLY A 151 25.81 -0.24 -9.11
C GLY A 151 26.94 -1.05 -8.48
N VAL A 152 26.77 -1.51 -7.23
CA VAL A 152 27.74 -2.31 -6.48
C VAL A 152 27.04 -3.49 -5.82
N ASP A 153 27.81 -4.53 -5.50
CA ASP A 153 27.29 -5.71 -4.84
C ASP A 153 26.67 -5.37 -3.48
N TRP A 154 25.64 -6.14 -3.13
CA TRP A 154 24.97 -5.99 -1.85
C TRP A 154 25.88 -6.34 -0.67
N GLU A 155 25.89 -5.47 0.31
CA GLU A 155 26.58 -5.66 1.58
C GLU A 155 25.54 -5.82 2.70
N PRO A 156 25.67 -6.89 3.56
CA PRO A 156 24.72 -7.11 4.63
C PRO A 156 24.59 -5.91 5.59
N PRO A 157 23.36 -5.45 5.91
CA PRO A 157 23.15 -4.24 6.74
C PRO A 157 23.79 -4.29 8.14
N HIS A 158 24.06 -5.49 8.64
CA HIS A 158 24.63 -5.67 9.98
C HIS A 158 26.16 -5.63 10.03
N THR A 159 26.86 -5.54 8.89
CA THR A 159 28.33 -5.59 8.85
C THR A 159 28.97 -4.30 9.32
N ASN A 160 28.42 -3.16 8.94
CA ASN A 160 28.92 -1.85 9.35
C ASN A 160 27.88 -0.75 9.17
N ILE A 161 28.18 0.44 9.68
CA ILE A 161 27.26 1.58 9.65
C ILE A 161 26.92 2.06 8.23
N ASN A 162 27.86 1.98 7.30
CA ASN A 162 27.62 2.41 5.92
C ASN A 162 26.70 1.44 5.18
N ALA A 163 26.88 0.13 5.37
CA ALA A 163 25.99 -0.89 4.83
C ALA A 163 24.56 -0.72 5.39
N LYS A 164 24.44 -0.49 6.71
CA LYS A 164 23.15 -0.18 7.34
C LYS A 164 22.49 1.07 6.73
N TYR A 165 23.23 2.15 6.59
CA TYR A 165 22.74 3.40 6.02
C TYR A 165 22.27 3.23 4.57
N ARG A 166 23.07 2.58 3.71
CA ARG A 166 22.69 2.30 2.32
C ARG A 166 21.42 1.46 2.25
N SER A 167 21.33 0.41 3.07
CA SER A 167 20.14 -0.44 3.15
C SER A 167 18.88 0.38 3.55
N SER A 168 18.97 1.20 4.59
CA SER A 168 17.86 2.03 5.05
C SER A 168 17.41 3.05 3.99
N ARG A 169 18.36 3.69 3.31
CA ARG A 169 18.05 4.60 2.19
C ARG A 169 17.33 3.90 1.04
N LEU A 170 17.80 2.71 0.67
CA LEU A 170 17.15 1.92 -0.39
C LEU A 170 15.74 1.53 0.00
N LYS A 171 15.52 1.05 1.22
CA LYS A 171 14.19 0.68 1.75
C LYS A 171 13.18 1.81 1.58
N ALA A 172 13.53 3.00 2.05
CA ALA A 172 12.67 4.18 1.89
C ALA A 172 12.49 4.57 0.41
N TYR A 173 13.54 4.47 -0.41
CA TYR A 173 13.44 4.74 -1.84
C TYR A 173 12.48 3.79 -2.55
N LEU A 174 12.52 2.49 -2.25
CA LEU A 174 11.70 1.48 -2.90
C LEU A 174 10.20 1.73 -2.68
N TYR A 175 9.78 2.03 -1.46
CA TYR A 175 8.38 2.38 -1.20
C TYR A 175 8.00 3.76 -1.76
N GLY A 176 8.89 4.73 -1.73
CA GLY A 176 8.68 6.00 -2.44
C GLY A 176 8.48 5.81 -3.95
N ARG A 177 9.24 4.87 -4.55
CA ARG A 177 9.08 4.46 -5.95
C ARG A 177 7.72 3.81 -6.18
N LEU A 178 7.32 2.86 -5.31
CA LEU A 178 6.02 2.18 -5.42
C LEU A 178 4.88 3.19 -5.41
N VAL A 179 4.79 4.05 -4.40
CA VAL A 179 3.72 5.04 -4.26
C VAL A 179 3.66 5.95 -5.50
N ARG A 180 4.82 6.45 -5.92
CA ARG A 180 4.93 7.35 -7.08
C ARG A 180 4.47 6.69 -8.39
N HIS A 181 4.82 5.42 -8.59
CA HIS A 181 4.38 4.69 -9.78
C HIS A 181 2.90 4.33 -9.74
N LEU A 182 2.40 3.84 -8.60
CA LEU A 182 0.98 3.52 -8.46
C LEU A 182 0.10 4.75 -8.66
N SER A 183 0.35 5.84 -7.91
CA SER A 183 -0.47 7.05 -8.00
C SER A 183 -0.51 7.61 -9.42
N ARG A 184 0.65 7.69 -10.08
CA ARG A 184 0.75 8.15 -11.46
C ARG A 184 -0.03 7.27 -12.43
N ASN A 185 0.21 5.95 -12.38
CA ASN A 185 -0.40 5.01 -13.32
C ASN A 185 -1.93 4.98 -13.20
N ILE A 186 -2.46 4.94 -11.97
CA ILE A 186 -3.91 4.87 -11.77
C ILE A 186 -4.60 6.19 -12.10
N LYS A 187 -3.98 7.34 -11.79
CA LYS A 187 -4.52 8.65 -12.21
C LYS A 187 -4.49 8.83 -13.73
N GLU A 188 -3.42 8.36 -14.39
CA GLU A 188 -3.38 8.34 -15.84
C GLU A 188 -4.45 7.43 -16.43
N TYR A 189 -4.65 6.25 -15.84
CA TYR A 189 -5.74 5.34 -16.24
C TYR A 189 -7.11 5.98 -16.04
N GLY A 190 -7.34 6.63 -14.91
CA GLY A 190 -8.57 7.38 -14.64
C GLY A 190 -8.83 8.44 -15.71
N ARG A 191 -7.84 9.26 -16.03
CA ARG A 191 -7.97 10.27 -17.12
C ARG A 191 -8.32 9.63 -18.47
N LYS A 192 -7.71 8.50 -18.83
CA LYS A 192 -8.00 7.77 -20.08
C LYS A 192 -9.43 7.21 -20.10
N THR A 193 -9.97 6.83 -18.95
CA THR A 193 -11.32 6.27 -18.84
C THR A 193 -12.38 7.29 -18.42
N GLY A 194 -12.03 8.58 -18.35
CA GLY A 194 -12.94 9.67 -17.97
C GLY A 194 -13.34 9.69 -16.52
N LYS A 195 -12.51 9.15 -15.62
CA LYS A 195 -12.75 9.08 -14.16
C LYS A 195 -11.73 9.95 -13.42
N GLU A 196 -12.19 10.73 -12.47
CA GLU A 196 -11.34 11.44 -11.52
C GLU A 196 -10.98 10.47 -10.39
N ILE A 197 -9.67 10.23 -10.19
CA ILE A 197 -9.16 9.31 -9.19
C ILE A 197 -8.42 10.08 -8.12
N HIS A 198 -8.76 9.82 -6.85
CA HIS A 198 -8.07 10.33 -5.70
C HIS A 198 -7.24 9.23 -5.04
N PHE A 199 -5.98 9.55 -4.74
CA PHE A 199 -5.00 8.62 -4.18
C PHE A 199 -4.43 9.17 -2.88
N TYR A 200 -4.60 8.42 -1.83
CA TYR A 200 -4.15 8.76 -0.48
C TYR A 200 -3.15 7.74 0.05
N VAL A 201 -2.31 8.18 0.97
CA VAL A 201 -1.37 7.30 1.67
C VAL A 201 -1.68 7.34 3.17
N ALA A 202 -1.91 6.17 3.75
CA ALA A 202 -2.08 6.02 5.19
C ALA A 202 -0.75 5.58 5.81
N THR A 203 -0.28 6.34 6.80
CA THR A 203 1.02 6.16 7.44
C THR A 203 0.88 6.11 8.95
N HIS A 204 1.84 5.49 9.62
CA HIS A 204 1.95 5.58 11.07
C HIS A 204 2.52 6.92 11.53
N SER A 205 2.41 7.21 12.82
CA SER A 205 3.12 8.33 13.41
C SER A 205 4.64 8.11 13.40
N LEU A 206 5.41 9.19 13.38
CA LEU A 206 6.88 9.11 13.45
C LEU A 206 7.38 8.37 14.71
N VAL A 207 6.63 8.44 15.80
CA VAL A 207 6.95 7.73 17.05
C VAL A 207 6.83 6.21 16.85
N ASN A 208 5.76 5.76 16.18
CA ASN A 208 5.56 4.34 15.87
C ASN A 208 6.68 3.81 14.98
N TYR A 209 7.07 4.54 13.95
CA TYR A 209 8.19 4.14 13.08
C TYR A 209 9.50 3.97 13.85
N ALA A 210 9.81 4.89 14.74
CA ALA A 210 11.01 4.78 15.57
C ALA A 210 10.93 3.59 16.54
N GLN A 211 9.79 3.38 17.16
CA GLN A 211 9.57 2.31 18.14
C GLN A 211 9.61 0.91 17.48
N TRP A 212 8.99 0.76 16.34
CA TRP A 212 8.92 -0.52 15.61
C TRP A 212 10.10 -0.76 14.67
N LYS A 213 10.99 0.21 14.54
CA LYS A 213 12.15 0.15 13.64
C LYS A 213 11.76 -0.12 12.20
N ILE A 214 10.87 0.71 11.68
CA ILE A 214 10.37 0.66 10.32
C ILE A 214 10.95 1.82 9.52
N MET A 215 11.29 1.57 8.25
CA MET A 215 11.70 2.58 7.28
C MET A 215 10.49 2.96 6.43
N SER A 216 10.12 4.23 6.45
CA SER A 216 9.04 4.79 5.64
C SER A 216 9.55 5.89 4.70
N PRO A 217 8.93 6.07 3.52
CA PRO A 217 9.29 7.11 2.57
C PRO A 217 8.62 8.46 2.82
N GLU A 218 7.93 8.70 3.93
CA GLU A 218 7.02 9.84 4.14
C GLU A 218 7.58 11.18 3.68
N SER A 219 8.79 11.53 4.11
CA SER A 219 9.43 12.79 3.70
C SER A 219 9.66 12.92 2.19
N ARG A 220 9.60 11.81 1.45
CA ARG A 220 9.79 11.75 0.00
C ARG A 220 8.47 11.70 -0.76
N LEU A 221 7.36 11.56 -0.07
CA LEU A 221 6.02 11.52 -0.65
C LEU A 221 5.36 12.88 -0.72
N LEU A 222 5.83 13.84 0.08
CA LEU A 222 5.32 15.21 0.08
C LEU A 222 5.48 15.93 -1.26
N ASP A 223 6.45 15.52 -2.07
CA ASP A 223 6.74 16.08 -3.40
C ASP A 223 6.13 15.23 -4.54
N VAL A 224 5.14 14.39 -4.25
CA VAL A 224 4.45 13.57 -5.25
C VAL A 224 3.11 14.19 -5.58
N ASP A 225 3.03 14.89 -6.71
CA ASP A 225 1.84 15.63 -7.15
C ASP A 225 0.59 14.75 -7.30
N GLU A 226 0.78 13.46 -7.54
CA GLU A 226 -0.33 12.51 -7.70
C GLU A 226 -0.88 11.95 -6.39
N VAL A 227 -0.30 12.30 -5.23
CA VAL A 227 -0.82 11.97 -3.89
C VAL A 227 -1.71 13.13 -3.42
N ASP A 228 -3.00 12.88 -3.24
CA ASP A 228 -3.98 13.90 -2.88
C ASP A 228 -4.00 14.21 -1.38
N GLY A 229 -3.47 13.31 -0.55
CA GLY A 229 -3.40 13.53 0.88
C GLY A 229 -2.85 12.34 1.66
N PHE A 230 -2.71 12.56 2.98
CA PHE A 230 -2.20 11.57 3.92
C PHE A 230 -3.19 11.35 5.05
N ILE A 231 -3.27 10.11 5.52
CA ILE A 231 -3.93 9.74 6.76
C ILE A 231 -2.84 9.36 7.76
N ALA A 232 -2.73 10.08 8.85
CA ALA A 232 -1.86 9.71 9.96
C ALA A 232 -2.64 8.80 10.93
N GLN A 233 -2.16 7.58 11.09
CA GLN A 233 -2.68 6.66 12.11
C GLN A 233 -2.03 7.02 13.45
N VAL A 234 -2.86 7.28 14.44
CA VAL A 234 -2.42 7.61 15.81
C VAL A 234 -2.92 6.51 16.74
N TRP A 235 -1.98 5.77 17.29
CA TRP A 235 -2.23 4.70 18.26
C TRP A 235 -1.82 5.13 19.66
#